data_1b1452454022689a2f0bdcf3ca825de9
#
_entry.id   1b1452454022689a2f0bdcf3ca825de9
#
_cell.length_a   1.000
_cell.length_b   1.000
_cell.length_c   1.000
_cell.angle_alpha   90.00
_cell.angle_beta   90.00
_cell.angle_gamma   90.00
#
_symmetry.space_group_name_H-M   'P 1'
#
loop_
_entity.id
_entity.type
_entity.pdbx_description
1 polymer ?
#
loop_
_entity_poly.entity_id
_entity_poly.type
_entity_poly.pdbx_seq_one_letter_code
_entity_poly.pdbx_strand_id
1 'polypeptide(L)'
;MAYNTRIGSLDSYTKGVIELKDDLQKYAFSNIFEVAGAAKPFERIAVAQNLEYVAEAMRVEGDSPWYVAPHDEFAIVMDGEVTFRFIKMQDDQLPSHEGGAMQLGAQPNGPVMGKVTARRGHQVLLPKGAAYQMGSAAPAVTLIQTMDGPVTVKRWSEICTLD
;
A
#
# COMPACT_ATOMS: atom_id res chain seq x y z
N MET A 1 -33.00 -2.54 13.23
CA MET A 1 -32.19 -3.27 12.22
C MET A 1 -30.88 -3.68 12.87
N ALA A 2 -30.54 -4.96 12.83
CA ALA A 2 -29.24 -5.43 13.32
C ALA A 2 -28.23 -5.22 12.17
N TYR A 3 -27.21 -4.41 12.40
CA TYR A 3 -26.08 -4.25 11.46
C TYR A 3 -25.15 -5.44 11.62
N ASN A 4 -24.90 -6.16 10.54
CA ASN A 4 -23.98 -7.27 10.52
C ASN A 4 -22.71 -6.84 9.78
N THR A 5 -21.63 -6.62 10.51
CA THR A 5 -20.33 -6.26 9.93
C THR A 5 -19.69 -7.51 9.32
N ARG A 6 -19.43 -7.48 8.02
CA ARG A 6 -18.66 -8.50 7.32
C ARG A 6 -17.23 -8.00 7.11
N ILE A 7 -16.28 -8.82 7.50
CA ILE A 7 -14.86 -8.53 7.31
C ILE A 7 -14.36 -9.41 6.17
N GLY A 8 -13.81 -8.80 5.12
CA GLY A 8 -13.19 -9.50 4.02
C GLY A 8 -11.77 -9.99 4.34
N SER A 9 -11.29 -10.93 3.54
CA SER A 9 -9.93 -11.46 3.55
C SER A 9 -9.57 -11.92 2.13
N LEU A 10 -8.32 -12.36 1.90
CA LEU A 10 -7.95 -12.96 0.61
C LEU A 10 -8.80 -14.21 0.27
N ASP A 11 -9.23 -14.95 1.29
CA ASP A 11 -10.02 -16.17 1.11
C ASP A 11 -11.54 -15.90 1.06
N SER A 12 -11.97 -14.71 1.47
CA SER A 12 -13.38 -14.36 1.56
C SER A 12 -13.62 -12.87 1.40
N TYR A 13 -14.05 -12.47 0.24
CA TYR A 13 -14.43 -11.08 -0.06
C TYR A 13 -15.67 -11.03 -0.96
N THR A 14 -16.32 -9.88 -0.97
CA THR A 14 -17.42 -9.58 -1.90
C THR A 14 -16.94 -8.50 -2.87
N LYS A 15 -17.05 -8.78 -4.17
CA LYS A 15 -16.77 -7.80 -5.21
C LYS A 15 -17.82 -6.68 -5.13
N GLY A 16 -17.33 -5.43 -5.13
CA GLY A 16 -18.18 -4.26 -5.22
C GLY A 16 -18.48 -3.86 -6.65
N VAL A 17 -19.58 -3.18 -6.85
CA VAL A 17 -19.97 -2.55 -8.12
C VAL A 17 -20.26 -1.09 -7.86
N ILE A 18 -19.71 -0.22 -8.68
CA ILE A 18 -19.96 1.22 -8.62
C ILE A 18 -20.27 1.71 -10.04
N GLU A 19 -21.45 2.31 -10.19
CA GLU A 19 -21.80 3.06 -11.41
C GLU A 19 -21.12 4.43 -11.38
N LEU A 20 -20.36 4.76 -12.41
CA LEU A 20 -19.71 6.05 -12.53
C LEU A 20 -20.18 6.79 -13.76
N LYS A 21 -20.40 8.08 -13.58
CA LYS A 21 -20.73 9.03 -14.65
C LYS A 21 -19.62 10.04 -14.91
N ASP A 22 -18.50 9.87 -14.22
CA ASP A 22 -17.40 10.82 -14.16
C ASP A 22 -16.05 10.14 -14.40
N ASP A 23 -14.94 10.86 -14.21
CA ASP A 23 -13.59 10.34 -14.43
C ASP A 23 -13.28 9.16 -13.51
N LEU A 24 -13.09 7.99 -14.11
CA LEU A 24 -12.83 6.73 -13.44
C LEU A 24 -11.57 6.73 -12.55
N GLN A 25 -10.60 7.58 -12.87
CA GLN A 25 -9.32 7.63 -12.16
C GLN A 25 -9.42 8.17 -10.72
N LYS A 26 -10.56 8.72 -10.34
CA LYS A 26 -10.75 9.32 -9.01
C LYS A 26 -11.37 8.38 -7.97
N TYR A 27 -11.74 7.17 -8.36
CA TYR A 27 -12.59 6.32 -7.54
C TYR A 27 -12.04 4.92 -7.39
N ALA A 28 -12.42 4.25 -6.29
CA ALA A 28 -12.15 2.84 -6.07
C ALA A 28 -13.34 1.99 -6.53
N PHE A 29 -13.09 0.99 -7.36
CA PHE A 29 -14.13 0.19 -7.99
C PHE A 29 -14.13 -1.26 -7.64
N SER A 30 -13.08 -1.75 -7.02
CA SER A 30 -12.95 -3.15 -6.74
C SER A 30 -12.65 -3.41 -5.29
N ASN A 31 -12.85 -4.64 -4.86
CA ASN A 31 -12.46 -5.06 -3.54
C ASN A 31 -10.93 -5.15 -3.46
N ILE A 32 -10.33 -4.53 -2.44
CA ILE A 32 -8.86 -4.50 -2.28
C ILE A 32 -8.25 -5.90 -2.18
N PHE A 33 -8.98 -6.89 -1.67
CA PHE A 33 -8.51 -8.27 -1.58
C PHE A 33 -8.47 -8.93 -2.96
N GLU A 34 -9.42 -8.61 -3.85
CA GLU A 34 -9.38 -9.07 -5.25
C GLU A 34 -8.16 -8.48 -5.96
N VAL A 35 -7.93 -7.18 -5.80
CA VAL A 35 -6.78 -6.50 -6.39
C VAL A 35 -5.47 -7.09 -5.87
N ALA A 36 -5.31 -7.23 -4.55
CA ALA A 36 -4.13 -7.80 -3.94
C ALA A 36 -3.94 -9.29 -4.29
N GLY A 37 -5.04 -10.05 -4.40
CA GLY A 37 -5.01 -11.47 -4.79
C GLY A 37 -4.49 -11.70 -6.20
N ALA A 38 -4.80 -10.80 -7.13
CA ALA A 38 -4.33 -10.84 -8.52
C ALA A 38 -2.96 -10.18 -8.73
N ALA A 39 -2.47 -9.40 -7.75
CA ALA A 39 -1.21 -8.69 -7.84
C ALA A 39 0.00 -9.60 -7.59
N LYS A 40 1.12 -9.27 -8.18
CA LYS A 40 2.41 -9.82 -7.75
C LYS A 40 2.79 -9.25 -6.38
N PRO A 41 3.61 -9.97 -5.59
CA PRO A 41 4.13 -9.42 -4.36
C PRO A 41 4.75 -8.04 -4.56
N PHE A 42 4.39 -7.11 -3.67
CA PHE A 42 4.90 -5.73 -3.62
C PHE A 42 4.53 -4.81 -4.80
N GLU A 43 3.65 -5.23 -5.71
CA GLU A 43 3.02 -4.29 -6.64
C GLU A 43 2.09 -3.36 -5.86
N ARG A 44 2.31 -2.05 -5.99
CA ARG A 44 1.53 -0.98 -5.33
C ARG A 44 0.45 -0.49 -6.28
N ILE A 45 -0.70 -1.15 -6.27
CA ILE A 45 -1.77 -0.90 -7.24
C ILE A 45 -2.70 0.17 -6.73
N ALA A 46 -2.79 1.29 -7.46
CA ALA A 46 -3.71 2.37 -7.14
C ALA A 46 -5.16 1.88 -7.23
N VAL A 47 -5.90 2.01 -6.14
CA VAL A 47 -7.33 1.64 -6.02
C VAL A 47 -8.23 2.84 -5.81
N ALA A 48 -7.67 3.98 -5.48
CA ALA A 48 -8.35 5.28 -5.47
C ALA A 48 -7.32 6.38 -5.69
N GLN A 49 -7.69 7.43 -6.39
CA GLN A 49 -6.83 8.59 -6.62
C GLN A 49 -7.66 9.86 -6.67
N ASN A 50 -7.14 10.93 -6.08
CA ASN A 50 -7.63 12.28 -6.26
C ASN A 50 -6.43 13.23 -6.31
N LEU A 51 -6.21 13.82 -7.49
CA LEU A 51 -4.99 14.61 -7.77
C LEU A 51 -3.73 13.78 -7.50
N GLU A 52 -2.84 14.28 -6.61
CA GLU A 52 -1.61 13.61 -6.20
C GLU A 52 -1.82 12.52 -5.13
N TYR A 53 -2.94 12.54 -4.42
CA TYR A 53 -3.21 11.57 -3.35
C TYR A 53 -3.73 10.26 -3.90
N VAL A 54 -3.14 9.16 -3.46
CA VAL A 54 -3.47 7.81 -3.93
C VAL A 54 -3.58 6.84 -2.76
N ALA A 55 -4.54 5.93 -2.85
CA ALA A 55 -4.59 4.74 -2.03
C ALA A 55 -4.15 3.54 -2.86
N GLU A 56 -3.21 2.76 -2.34
CA GLU A 56 -2.60 1.62 -3.02
C GLU A 56 -2.88 0.34 -2.26
N ALA A 57 -3.46 -0.66 -2.94
CA ALA A 57 -3.55 -2.01 -2.43
C ALA A 57 -2.28 -2.79 -2.80
N MET A 58 -1.76 -3.56 -1.87
CA MET A 58 -0.55 -4.33 -2.07
C MET A 58 -0.63 -5.70 -1.40
N ARG A 59 -0.19 -6.73 -2.13
CA ARG A 59 0.10 -8.05 -1.58
C ARG A 59 1.50 -8.03 -0.99
N VAL A 60 1.62 -8.40 0.28
CA VAL A 60 2.90 -8.56 0.96
C VAL A 60 3.18 -10.06 1.13
N GLU A 61 4.24 -10.56 0.52
CA GLU A 61 4.66 -11.97 0.59
C GLU A 61 6.17 -12.07 0.38
N GLY A 62 6.89 -12.59 1.38
CA GLY A 62 8.35 -12.50 1.44
C GLY A 62 8.81 -11.13 1.96
N ASP A 63 10.04 -10.75 1.67
CA ASP A 63 10.62 -9.44 2.02
C ASP A 63 10.61 -8.51 0.80
N SER A 64 10.15 -7.29 0.98
CA SER A 64 10.12 -6.26 -0.05
C SER A 64 11.51 -5.68 -0.34
N PRO A 65 11.67 -4.97 -1.45
CA PRO A 65 12.70 -3.94 -1.53
C PRO A 65 12.56 -2.91 -0.40
N TRP A 66 13.58 -2.09 -0.22
CA TRP A 66 13.49 -0.91 0.63
C TRP A 66 12.83 0.24 -0.13
N TYR A 67 11.97 0.96 0.56
CA TYR A 67 11.27 2.15 0.05
C TYR A 67 11.58 3.36 0.91
N VAL A 68 11.47 4.54 0.31
CA VAL A 68 11.53 5.83 1.00
C VAL A 68 10.55 6.79 0.33
N ALA A 69 9.87 7.61 1.12
CA ALA A 69 8.98 8.66 0.61
C ALA A 69 9.41 10.05 1.09
N PRO A 70 9.17 11.11 0.30
CA PRO A 70 9.45 12.48 0.70
C PRO A 70 8.41 13.07 1.67
N HIS A 71 7.39 12.29 2.03
CA HIS A 71 6.30 12.63 2.95
C HIS A 71 5.98 11.43 3.86
N ASP A 72 5.12 11.65 4.86
CA ASP A 72 4.59 10.57 5.68
C ASP A 72 3.55 9.75 4.89
N GLU A 73 3.68 8.43 4.92
CA GLU A 73 2.69 7.50 4.39
C GLU A 73 2.03 6.74 5.53
N PHE A 74 0.83 6.20 5.30
CA PHE A 74 0.12 5.35 6.24
C PHE A 74 -0.19 4.01 5.61
N ALA A 75 0.20 2.94 6.30
CA ALA A 75 -0.16 1.59 5.93
C ALA A 75 -1.19 1.01 6.92
N ILE A 76 -2.22 0.36 6.40
CA ILE A 76 -3.18 -0.40 7.19
C ILE A 76 -3.06 -1.86 6.79
N VAL A 77 -2.81 -2.75 7.74
CA VAL A 77 -2.85 -4.19 7.48
C VAL A 77 -4.30 -4.64 7.42
N MET A 78 -4.74 -5.05 6.24
CA MET A 78 -6.12 -5.45 5.98
C MET A 78 -6.33 -6.94 6.20
N ASP A 79 -5.29 -7.76 5.97
CA ASP A 79 -5.28 -9.20 6.24
C ASP A 79 -3.85 -9.70 6.48
N GLY A 80 -3.72 -10.78 7.27
CA GLY A 80 -2.44 -11.38 7.61
C GLY A 80 -1.63 -10.61 8.65
N GLU A 81 -0.32 -10.82 8.63
CA GLU A 81 0.66 -10.18 9.52
C GLU A 81 1.82 -9.64 8.69
N VAL A 82 2.20 -8.39 8.94
CA VAL A 82 3.30 -7.72 8.22
C VAL A 82 4.28 -7.13 9.22
N THR A 83 5.56 -7.39 9.03
CA THR A 83 6.65 -6.75 9.76
C THR A 83 7.20 -5.60 8.94
N PHE A 84 7.20 -4.40 9.49
CA PHE A 84 7.82 -3.20 8.95
C PHE A 84 9.14 -2.97 9.67
N ARG A 85 10.22 -2.85 8.91
CA ARG A 85 11.57 -2.53 9.40
C ARG A 85 11.93 -1.13 8.96
N PHE A 86 12.60 -0.35 9.81
CA PHE A 86 12.90 1.05 9.57
C PHE A 86 14.38 1.36 9.78
N ILE A 87 14.94 2.13 8.85
CA ILE A 87 16.30 2.70 8.92
C ILE A 87 16.18 4.21 8.75
N LYS A 88 16.80 4.97 9.66
CA LYS A 88 16.84 6.42 9.56
C LYS A 88 17.71 6.85 8.37
N MET A 89 17.15 7.68 7.50
CA MET A 89 17.87 8.24 6.37
C MET A 89 18.61 9.53 6.78
N GLN A 90 19.73 9.79 6.13
CA GLN A 90 20.40 11.08 6.21
C GLN A 90 19.76 12.05 5.21
N ASP A 91 19.86 13.36 5.47
CA ASP A 91 19.18 14.38 4.65
C ASP A 91 19.63 14.35 3.17
N ASP A 92 20.89 14.04 2.92
CA ASP A 92 21.46 13.90 1.58
C ASP A 92 21.04 12.62 0.83
N GLN A 93 20.43 11.68 1.53
CA GLN A 93 19.91 10.43 0.98
C GLN A 93 18.39 10.45 0.73
N LEU A 94 17.74 11.52 1.18
CA LEU A 94 16.29 11.66 0.99
C LEU A 94 15.94 11.97 -0.47
N PRO A 95 14.80 11.51 -0.97
CA PRO A 95 14.34 11.87 -2.30
C PRO A 95 14.21 13.39 -2.46
N SER A 96 14.78 13.92 -3.52
CA SER A 96 14.68 15.34 -3.86
C SER A 96 13.44 15.69 -4.71
N HIS A 97 12.68 14.65 -5.13
CA HIS A 97 11.46 14.84 -5.92
C HIS A 97 10.24 15.02 -5.02
N GLU A 98 9.26 15.73 -5.51
CA GLU A 98 7.91 15.76 -4.97
C GLU A 98 7.15 14.55 -5.51
N GLY A 99 6.29 13.93 -4.69
CA GLY A 99 5.49 12.77 -5.08
C GLY A 99 5.60 11.60 -4.12
N GLY A 100 5.25 10.43 -4.60
CA GLY A 100 5.15 9.22 -3.80
C GLY A 100 6.46 8.53 -3.48
N ALA A 101 6.35 7.36 -2.90
CA ALA A 101 7.49 6.53 -2.56
C ALA A 101 8.34 6.15 -3.78
N MET A 102 9.61 5.93 -3.53
CA MET A 102 10.53 5.31 -4.48
C MET A 102 11.19 4.07 -3.88
N GLN A 103 11.55 3.15 -4.74
CA GLN A 103 12.30 1.96 -4.37
C GLN A 103 13.80 2.29 -4.34
N LEU A 104 14.48 1.81 -3.30
CA LEU A 104 15.92 1.89 -3.19
C LEU A 104 16.57 0.63 -3.82
N GLY A 105 17.73 0.80 -4.44
CA GLY A 105 18.46 -0.30 -5.06
C GLY A 105 19.11 -1.27 -4.08
N ALA A 106 19.30 -0.85 -2.82
CA ALA A 106 19.87 -1.65 -1.74
C ALA A 106 19.38 -1.16 -0.37
N GLN A 107 19.69 -1.90 0.67
CA GLN A 107 19.49 -1.46 2.04
C GLN A 107 20.30 -0.19 2.30
N PRO A 108 19.67 0.90 2.78
CA PRO A 108 20.39 2.13 3.05
C PRO A 108 21.32 2.01 4.25
N ASN A 109 22.39 2.79 4.24
CA ASN A 109 23.26 2.96 5.39
C ASN A 109 22.64 3.98 6.35
N GLY A 110 22.35 3.57 7.58
CA GLY A 110 21.80 4.44 8.60
C GLY A 110 21.51 3.69 9.90
N PRO A 111 21.24 4.43 10.98
CA PRO A 111 20.84 3.82 12.23
C PRO A 111 19.53 3.06 12.08
N VAL A 112 19.49 1.84 12.59
CA VAL A 112 18.26 1.05 12.68
C VAL A 112 17.32 1.72 13.68
N MET A 113 16.13 2.08 13.23
CA MET A 113 15.09 2.67 14.10
C MET A 113 14.30 1.59 14.85
N GLY A 114 14.19 0.40 14.26
CA GLY A 114 13.45 -0.71 14.84
C GLY A 114 12.53 -1.41 13.85
N LYS A 115 11.59 -2.16 14.39
CA LYS A 115 10.56 -2.87 13.62
C LYS A 115 9.20 -2.81 14.31
N VAL A 116 8.14 -2.86 13.51
CA VAL A 116 6.75 -3.02 13.96
C VAL A 116 6.18 -4.27 13.30
N THR A 117 5.60 -5.16 14.08
CA THR A 117 4.79 -6.28 13.56
C THR A 117 3.33 -5.94 13.73
N ALA A 118 2.64 -5.81 12.60
CA ALA A 118 1.26 -5.38 12.52
C ALA A 118 0.37 -6.49 11.96
N ARG A 119 -0.84 -6.61 12.47
CA ARG A 119 -1.85 -7.56 12.05
C ARG A 119 -3.08 -6.83 11.56
N ARG A 120 -4.05 -7.55 11.04
CA ARG A 120 -5.33 -7.00 10.57
C ARG A 120 -5.86 -5.90 11.50
N GLY A 121 -6.16 -4.75 10.92
CA GLY A 121 -6.68 -3.57 11.62
C GLY A 121 -5.64 -2.66 12.24
N HIS A 122 -4.36 -3.05 12.28
CA HIS A 122 -3.29 -2.16 12.72
C HIS A 122 -2.92 -1.16 11.62
N GLN A 123 -2.71 0.07 12.05
CA GLN A 123 -2.17 1.15 11.23
C GLN A 123 -0.70 1.40 11.60
N VAL A 124 0.13 1.61 10.59
CA VAL A 124 1.56 1.89 10.75
C VAL A 124 1.90 3.17 10.01
N LEU A 125 2.55 4.09 10.72
CA LEU A 125 3.15 5.27 10.10
C LEU A 125 4.46 4.87 9.41
N LEU A 126 4.62 5.26 8.17
CA LEU A 126 5.85 5.15 7.39
C LEU A 126 6.42 6.57 7.26
N PRO A 127 7.30 6.98 8.21
CA PRO A 127 7.59 8.40 8.37
C PRO A 127 8.57 8.90 7.30
N LYS A 128 8.36 10.14 6.88
CA LYS A 128 9.39 10.89 6.15
C LYS A 128 10.72 10.84 6.91
N GLY A 129 11.81 10.68 6.17
CA GLY A 129 13.15 10.58 6.76
C GLY A 129 13.55 9.17 7.20
N ALA A 130 12.69 8.18 6.98
CA ALA A 130 13.01 6.77 7.18
C ALA A 130 12.84 5.98 5.88
N ALA A 131 13.76 5.08 5.62
CA ALA A 131 13.51 3.99 4.70
C ALA A 131 12.80 2.85 5.43
N TYR A 132 11.91 2.18 4.74
CA TYR A 132 11.16 1.05 5.28
C TYR A 132 11.20 -0.17 4.35
N GLN A 133 11.12 -1.34 4.96
CA GLN A 133 10.98 -2.62 4.29
C GLN A 133 9.82 -3.37 4.93
N MET A 134 9.01 -4.02 4.12
CA MET A 134 7.90 -4.86 4.58
C MET A 134 8.24 -6.33 4.38
N GLY A 135 7.79 -7.17 5.30
CA GLY A 135 7.94 -8.60 5.16
C GLY A 135 6.77 -9.38 5.75
N SER A 136 6.42 -10.49 5.11
CA SER A 136 5.42 -11.42 5.61
C SER A 136 5.78 -12.85 5.21
N ALA A 137 5.64 -13.79 6.15
CA ALA A 137 5.89 -15.20 5.91
C ALA A 137 4.77 -15.90 5.10
N ALA A 138 3.58 -15.32 5.11
CA ALA A 138 2.42 -15.79 4.37
C ALA A 138 1.79 -14.60 3.64
N PRO A 139 0.99 -14.81 2.58
CA PRO A 139 0.33 -13.71 1.89
C PRO A 139 -0.46 -12.83 2.85
N ALA A 140 -0.18 -11.53 2.81
CA ALA A 140 -0.86 -10.50 3.58
C ALA A 140 -1.29 -9.37 2.66
N VAL A 141 -2.21 -8.52 3.12
CA VAL A 141 -2.72 -7.39 2.37
C VAL A 141 -2.55 -6.11 3.16
N THR A 142 -1.95 -5.10 2.53
CA THR A 142 -1.89 -3.75 3.05
C THR A 142 -2.60 -2.78 2.12
N LEU A 143 -3.19 -1.76 2.72
CA LEU A 143 -3.64 -0.55 2.04
C LEU A 143 -2.71 0.59 2.48
N ILE A 144 -2.09 1.27 1.52
CA ILE A 144 -1.18 2.38 1.78
C ILE A 144 -1.80 3.67 1.23
N GLN A 145 -1.92 4.67 2.09
CA GLN A 145 -2.24 6.02 1.65
C GLN A 145 -0.94 6.80 1.46
N THR A 146 -0.77 7.33 0.26
CA THR A 146 0.45 8.00 -0.19
C THR A 146 0.14 9.06 -1.25
N MET A 147 1.17 9.54 -1.91
CA MET A 147 1.09 10.36 -3.12
C MET A 147 1.49 9.53 -4.34
N ASP A 148 0.95 9.90 -5.50
CA ASP A 148 1.31 9.29 -6.78
C ASP A 148 2.83 9.41 -7.03
N GLY A 149 3.47 8.31 -7.41
CA GLY A 149 4.92 8.28 -7.53
C GLY A 149 5.46 7.13 -8.38
N PRO A 150 6.79 7.00 -8.43
CA PRO A 150 7.46 6.05 -9.33
C PRO A 150 7.06 4.59 -9.16
N VAL A 151 6.60 4.20 -7.96
CA VAL A 151 6.21 2.80 -7.67
C VAL A 151 4.71 2.56 -7.77
N THR A 152 3.92 3.61 -8.00
CA THR A 152 2.47 3.51 -8.15
C THR A 152 2.12 2.85 -9.48
N VAL A 153 1.38 1.75 -9.41
CA VAL A 153 0.92 1.00 -10.60
C VAL A 153 -0.55 1.30 -10.84
N LYS A 154 -0.87 1.80 -12.03
CA LYS A 154 -2.23 2.16 -12.44
C LYS A 154 -2.79 1.12 -13.40
N ARG A 155 -3.81 0.39 -12.95
CA ARG A 155 -4.50 -0.67 -13.72
C ARG A 155 -6.02 -0.46 -13.69
N TRP A 156 -6.47 0.75 -13.93
CA TRP A 156 -7.88 1.11 -13.80
C TRP A 156 -8.81 0.23 -14.65
N SER A 157 -8.40 -0.10 -15.89
CA SER A 157 -9.19 -0.97 -16.77
C SER A 157 -9.31 -2.42 -16.31
N GLU A 158 -8.41 -2.86 -15.42
CA GLU A 158 -8.41 -4.22 -14.89
C GLU A 158 -9.19 -4.35 -13.59
N ILE A 159 -9.19 -3.28 -12.77
CA ILE A 159 -9.80 -3.29 -11.44
C ILE A 159 -11.18 -2.65 -11.39
N CYS A 160 -11.48 -1.75 -12.32
CA CYS A 160 -12.81 -1.15 -12.42
C CYS A 160 -13.79 -2.17 -12.98
N THR A 161 -14.88 -2.36 -12.27
CA THR A 161 -16.04 -3.10 -12.78
C THR A 161 -17.14 -2.12 -13.11
N LEU A 162 -17.42 -2.02 -14.40
CA LEU A 162 -18.59 -1.36 -14.93
C LEU A 162 -19.58 -2.47 -15.30
N ASP A 163 -20.81 -2.36 -14.84
CA ASP A 163 -21.93 -3.13 -15.35
C ASP A 163 -22.52 -2.42 -16.58
#